data_63e291036a1617c1d58fcfcbe5acaf33
#
_entry.id   63e291036a1617c1d58fcfcbe5acaf33
#
_cell.length_a   1.000
_cell.length_b   1.000
_cell.length_c   1.000
_cell.angle_alpha   90.00
_cell.angle_beta   90.00
_cell.angle_gamma   90.00
#
_symmetry.space_group_name_H-M   'P 1'
#
loop_
_entity.id
_entity.type
_entity.pdbx_description
1 polymer ?
#
loop_
_entity_poly.entity_id
_entity_poly.type
_entity_poly.pdbx_seq_one_letter_code
_entity_poly.pdbx_strand_id
1 'polypeptide(L)'
;LPRDRPSVCLRAASLGRLDLLRCAREHGCPWDHRTCAAAAGSGSLDALEWARTNGCPWSWLTCSSAASGGHLSALRWAREHGCPWDHCTCSSAAEGGHLELLKWARRNGCPWDRRTCSSAASGGHLELLKWARQNGCPWDRRMCSLAAEGGHLELLKWARQNGCPWDRRTCSSAAGGGHSAVLQWARENGCPWDRRTCSSAATGGHLAVLRWARENGCAWDERT
;
A
#
# COMPACT_ATOMS: atom_id res chain seq x y z
N LEU A 1 -24.08 -22.71 6.85
CA LEU A 1 -23.83 -21.31 7.28
C LEU A 1 -22.92 -20.65 6.24
N PRO A 2 -23.24 -19.45 5.72
CA PRO A 2 -22.41 -18.76 4.74
C PRO A 2 -21.03 -18.48 5.33
N ARG A 3 -19.97 -18.96 4.65
CA ARG A 3 -18.57 -18.88 5.07
C ARG A 3 -17.95 -17.47 5.01
N ASP A 4 -18.69 -16.46 4.58
CA ASP A 4 -18.16 -15.13 4.22
C ASP A 4 -18.61 -13.98 5.14
N ARG A 5 -19.26 -14.25 6.27
CA ARG A 5 -19.50 -13.18 7.24
C ARG A 5 -18.29 -13.09 8.17
N PRO A 6 -17.63 -11.90 8.25
CA PRO A 6 -16.58 -11.71 9.25
C PRO A 6 -17.12 -12.08 10.61
N SER A 7 -16.35 -12.85 11.39
CA SER A 7 -16.74 -13.25 12.73
C SER A 7 -17.04 -11.99 13.56
N VAL A 8 -17.98 -12.07 14.50
CA VAL A 8 -18.33 -10.94 15.38
C VAL A 8 -17.07 -10.42 16.08
N CYS A 9 -16.17 -11.34 16.48
CA CYS A 9 -14.87 -10.99 17.08
C CYS A 9 -13.99 -10.16 16.14
N LEU A 10 -13.89 -10.54 14.86
CA LEU A 10 -13.13 -9.79 13.87
C LEU A 10 -13.69 -8.36 13.71
N ARG A 11 -15.01 -8.23 13.63
CA ARG A 11 -15.65 -6.91 13.50
C ARG A 11 -15.48 -6.05 14.74
N ALA A 12 -15.65 -6.62 15.94
CA ALA A 12 -15.39 -5.90 17.19
C ALA A 12 -13.94 -5.41 17.27
N ALA A 13 -12.98 -6.26 16.91
CA ALA A 13 -11.57 -5.92 16.87
C ALA A 13 -11.26 -4.83 15.82
N SER A 14 -11.84 -4.88 14.63
CA SER A 14 -11.65 -3.85 13.59
C SER A 14 -12.21 -2.48 13.96
N LEU A 15 -13.18 -2.44 14.86
CA LEU A 15 -13.74 -1.22 15.45
C LEU A 15 -12.98 -0.76 16.71
N GLY A 16 -11.97 -1.51 17.14
CA GLY A 16 -11.22 -1.23 18.37
C GLY A 16 -12.06 -1.37 19.65
N ARG A 17 -13.21 -2.08 19.58
CA ARG A 17 -14.17 -2.19 20.69
C ARG A 17 -13.87 -3.43 21.54
N LEU A 18 -13.04 -3.23 22.57
CA LEU A 18 -12.68 -4.30 23.52
C LEU A 18 -13.91 -4.86 24.25
N ASP A 19 -14.86 -4.01 24.62
CA ASP A 19 -16.09 -4.39 25.28
C ASP A 19 -16.91 -5.39 24.43
N LEU A 20 -17.07 -5.08 23.13
CA LEU A 20 -17.77 -5.96 22.18
C LEU A 20 -16.99 -7.25 21.92
N LEU A 21 -15.66 -7.17 21.88
CA LEU A 21 -14.81 -8.33 21.67
C LEU A 21 -14.91 -9.30 22.86
N ARG A 22 -14.91 -8.80 24.09
CA ARG A 22 -15.13 -9.59 25.32
C ARG A 22 -16.48 -10.25 25.31
N CYS A 23 -17.54 -9.47 25.10
CA CYS A 23 -18.91 -10.00 25.05
C CYS A 23 -19.06 -11.10 23.98
N ALA A 24 -18.51 -10.89 22.77
CA ALA A 24 -18.53 -11.90 21.72
C ALA A 24 -17.86 -13.21 22.15
N ARG A 25 -16.73 -13.14 22.86
CA ARG A 25 -16.02 -14.32 23.35
C ARG A 25 -16.75 -15.05 24.48
N GLU A 26 -17.34 -14.33 25.40
CA GLU A 26 -18.18 -14.88 26.48
C GLU A 26 -19.36 -15.68 25.91
N HIS A 27 -19.89 -15.25 24.75
CA HIS A 27 -20.95 -15.96 24.02
C HIS A 27 -20.45 -17.01 23.02
N GLY A 28 -19.16 -17.40 23.10
CA GLY A 28 -18.58 -18.48 22.31
C GLY A 28 -18.31 -18.13 20.84
N CYS A 29 -18.33 -16.86 20.42
CA CYS A 29 -18.03 -16.48 19.05
C CYS A 29 -16.59 -16.89 18.68
N PRO A 30 -16.36 -17.55 17.51
CA PRO A 30 -15.02 -17.96 17.11
C PRO A 30 -14.15 -16.75 16.73
N TRP A 31 -12.87 -16.91 16.89
CA TRP A 31 -11.85 -15.99 16.39
C TRP A 31 -10.68 -16.74 15.74
N ASP A 32 -9.88 -16.02 14.96
CA ASP A 32 -8.66 -16.51 14.33
C ASP A 32 -7.59 -15.40 14.30
N HIS A 33 -6.46 -15.66 13.65
CA HIS A 33 -5.35 -14.73 13.53
C HIS A 33 -5.73 -13.36 12.93
N ARG A 34 -6.84 -13.27 12.17
CA ARG A 34 -7.37 -12.02 11.62
C ARG A 34 -7.92 -11.11 12.70
N THR A 35 -8.40 -11.67 13.83
CA THR A 35 -8.89 -10.86 14.95
C THR A 35 -7.77 -10.04 15.60
N CYS A 36 -6.59 -10.65 15.86
CA CYS A 36 -5.42 -9.92 16.34
C CYS A 36 -4.93 -8.90 15.29
N ALA A 37 -4.94 -9.27 14.00
CA ALA A 37 -4.57 -8.35 12.93
C ALA A 37 -5.51 -7.14 12.84
N ALA A 38 -6.81 -7.35 13.01
CA ALA A 38 -7.80 -6.28 13.00
C ALA A 38 -7.64 -5.34 14.22
N ALA A 39 -7.42 -5.89 15.41
CA ALA A 39 -7.15 -5.09 16.60
C ALA A 39 -5.86 -4.25 16.45
N ALA A 40 -4.82 -4.85 15.89
CA ALA A 40 -3.56 -4.13 15.59
C ALA A 40 -3.76 -3.05 14.54
N GLY A 41 -4.53 -3.33 13.49
CA GLY A 41 -4.83 -2.41 12.40
C GLY A 41 -5.77 -1.26 12.78
N SER A 42 -6.61 -1.44 13.80
CA SER A 42 -7.44 -0.37 14.38
C SER A 42 -6.68 0.49 15.41
N GLY A 43 -5.47 0.08 15.79
CA GLY A 43 -4.67 0.75 16.81
C GLY A 43 -5.12 0.51 18.25
N SER A 44 -6.09 -0.38 18.46
CA SER A 44 -6.56 -0.72 19.80
C SER A 44 -5.59 -1.69 20.48
N LEU A 45 -4.61 -1.12 21.20
CA LEU A 45 -3.61 -1.91 21.92
C LEU A 45 -4.29 -2.81 22.97
N ASP A 46 -5.23 -2.26 23.74
CA ASP A 46 -5.96 -3.01 24.76
C ASP A 46 -6.70 -4.23 24.19
N ALA A 47 -7.32 -4.08 23.02
CA ALA A 47 -8.01 -5.19 22.36
C ALA A 47 -7.03 -6.23 21.83
N LEU A 48 -5.88 -5.80 21.31
CA LEU A 48 -4.80 -6.68 20.85
C LEU A 48 -4.20 -7.47 22.02
N GLU A 49 -3.86 -6.78 23.10
CA GLU A 49 -3.31 -7.38 24.32
C GLU A 49 -4.29 -8.39 24.92
N TRP A 50 -5.52 -7.98 25.10
CA TRP A 50 -6.55 -8.85 25.65
C TRP A 50 -6.79 -10.09 24.77
N ALA A 51 -6.93 -9.89 23.45
CA ALA A 51 -7.13 -11.01 22.52
C ALA A 51 -5.96 -12.00 22.61
N ARG A 52 -4.73 -11.51 22.59
CA ARG A 52 -3.55 -12.37 22.64
C ARG A 52 -3.42 -13.12 23.96
N THR A 53 -3.63 -12.46 25.08
CA THR A 53 -3.60 -13.07 26.43
C THR A 53 -4.65 -14.16 26.60
N ASN A 54 -5.81 -14.01 25.91
CA ASN A 54 -6.87 -15.01 25.95
C ASN A 54 -6.77 -16.06 24.82
N GLY A 55 -5.58 -16.25 24.23
CA GLY A 55 -5.28 -17.33 23.30
C GLY A 55 -5.67 -17.09 21.86
N CYS A 56 -5.99 -15.86 21.44
CA CYS A 56 -6.20 -15.56 20.04
C CYS A 56 -4.88 -15.78 19.26
N PRO A 57 -4.88 -16.57 18.19
CA PRO A 57 -3.68 -16.74 17.38
C PRO A 57 -3.33 -15.44 16.64
N TRP A 58 -2.08 -15.28 16.28
CA TRP A 58 -1.60 -14.20 15.42
C TRP A 58 -0.62 -14.70 14.35
N SER A 59 -0.30 -13.85 13.41
CA SER A 59 0.64 -14.12 12.31
C SER A 59 1.36 -12.82 11.92
N TRP A 60 2.24 -12.87 10.92
CA TRP A 60 2.86 -11.69 10.31
C TRP A 60 1.82 -10.61 9.91
N LEU A 61 0.57 -11.02 9.64
CA LEU A 61 -0.52 -10.11 9.30
C LEU A 61 -0.82 -9.10 10.43
N THR A 62 -0.62 -9.47 11.70
CA THR A 62 -0.79 -8.57 12.84
C THR A 62 0.19 -7.39 12.76
N CYS A 63 1.47 -7.67 12.49
CA CYS A 63 2.48 -6.62 12.33
C CYS A 63 2.23 -5.77 11.08
N SER A 64 1.87 -6.38 9.95
CA SER A 64 1.59 -5.62 8.72
C SER A 64 0.32 -4.77 8.82
N SER A 65 -0.71 -5.23 9.53
CA SER A 65 -1.93 -4.44 9.79
C SER A 65 -1.65 -3.25 10.72
N ALA A 66 -0.89 -3.45 11.81
CA ALA A 66 -0.44 -2.35 12.65
C ALA A 66 0.37 -1.31 11.86
N ALA A 67 1.22 -1.80 10.96
CA ALA A 67 2.04 -0.95 10.10
C ALA A 67 1.22 -0.18 9.06
N SER A 68 0.20 -0.81 8.48
CA SER A 68 -0.73 -0.16 7.53
C SER A 68 -1.53 0.97 8.18
N GLY A 69 -1.94 0.79 9.44
CA GLY A 69 -2.65 1.81 10.22
C GLY A 69 -1.73 2.86 10.88
N GLY A 70 -0.41 2.70 10.79
CA GLY A 70 0.55 3.62 11.45
C GLY A 70 0.65 3.45 12.96
N HIS A 71 0.17 2.35 13.50
CA HIS A 71 0.06 2.11 14.94
C HIS A 71 1.35 1.55 15.53
N LEU A 72 2.33 2.42 15.75
CA LEU A 72 3.66 2.05 16.22
C LEU A 72 3.65 1.36 17.59
N SER A 73 2.78 1.77 18.52
CA SER A 73 2.64 1.12 19.84
C SER A 73 2.19 -0.33 19.71
N ALA A 74 1.18 -0.60 18.90
CA ALA A 74 0.70 -1.96 18.64
C ALA A 74 1.77 -2.82 17.94
N LEU A 75 2.49 -2.26 16.98
CA LEU A 75 3.60 -2.95 16.32
C LEU A 75 4.74 -3.28 17.29
N ARG A 76 5.14 -2.35 18.15
CA ARG A 76 6.18 -2.55 19.17
C ARG A 76 5.77 -3.67 20.11
N TRP A 77 4.59 -3.55 20.70
CA TRP A 77 4.08 -4.55 21.62
C TRP A 77 4.02 -5.95 20.99
N ALA A 78 3.48 -6.05 19.77
CA ALA A 78 3.42 -7.33 19.07
C ALA A 78 4.80 -7.94 18.87
N ARG A 79 5.81 -7.15 18.52
CA ARG A 79 7.19 -7.61 18.33
C ARG A 79 7.87 -8.04 19.63
N GLU A 80 7.70 -7.30 20.70
CA GLU A 80 8.20 -7.62 22.04
C GLU A 80 7.65 -8.95 22.55
N HIS A 81 6.40 -9.29 22.13
CA HIS A 81 5.75 -10.55 22.49
C HIS A 81 5.89 -11.66 21.42
N GLY A 82 6.84 -11.52 20.48
CA GLY A 82 7.22 -12.57 19.54
C GLY A 82 6.32 -12.71 18.30
N CYS A 83 5.49 -11.73 17.97
CA CYS A 83 4.73 -11.75 16.72
C CYS A 83 5.68 -11.76 15.51
N PRO A 84 5.56 -12.69 14.55
CA PRO A 84 6.40 -12.68 13.37
C PRO A 84 6.11 -11.46 12.48
N TRP A 85 7.10 -11.02 11.75
CA TRP A 85 6.97 -10.02 10.68
C TRP A 85 7.79 -10.42 9.45
N ASP A 86 7.48 -9.77 8.32
CA ASP A 86 8.20 -9.94 7.06
C ASP A 86 8.26 -8.60 6.29
N HIS A 87 8.68 -8.64 5.02
CA HIS A 87 8.75 -7.48 4.14
C HIS A 87 7.40 -6.77 3.95
N CYS A 88 6.26 -7.46 4.19
CA CYS A 88 4.94 -6.84 4.11
C CYS A 88 4.74 -5.76 5.18
N THR A 89 5.36 -5.91 6.36
CA THR A 89 5.31 -4.87 7.41
C THR A 89 5.91 -3.55 6.91
N CYS A 90 7.08 -3.60 6.25
CA CYS A 90 7.69 -2.39 5.68
C CYS A 90 6.90 -1.83 4.50
N SER A 91 6.38 -2.69 3.61
CA SER A 91 5.58 -2.21 2.46
C SER A 91 4.24 -1.61 2.89
N SER A 92 3.57 -2.18 3.91
CA SER A 92 2.33 -1.63 4.47
C SER A 92 2.56 -0.27 5.15
N ALA A 93 3.65 -0.13 5.93
CA ALA A 93 4.04 1.17 6.49
C ALA A 93 4.32 2.21 5.40
N ALA A 94 4.95 1.78 4.31
CA ALA A 94 5.26 2.66 3.19
C ALA A 94 4.02 3.08 2.40
N GLU A 95 3.05 2.20 2.23
CA GLU A 95 1.77 2.49 1.58
C GLU A 95 0.94 3.51 2.35
N GLY A 96 0.92 3.38 3.69
CA GLY A 96 0.25 4.34 4.59
C GLY A 96 1.04 5.63 4.86
N GLY A 97 2.27 5.75 4.36
CA GLY A 97 3.11 6.95 4.57
C GLY A 97 3.71 7.07 5.97
N HIS A 98 3.76 5.99 6.73
CA HIS A 98 4.16 5.99 8.13
C HIS A 98 5.69 5.94 8.29
N LEU A 99 6.37 7.04 7.98
CA LEU A 99 7.83 7.14 7.92
C LEU A 99 8.51 6.75 9.25
N GLU A 100 8.03 7.26 10.38
CA GLU A 100 8.67 6.97 11.68
C GLU A 100 8.49 5.51 12.09
N LEU A 101 7.35 4.91 11.76
CA LEU A 101 7.12 3.48 11.95
C LEU A 101 8.07 2.65 11.06
N LEU A 102 8.21 3.01 9.79
CA LEU A 102 9.12 2.35 8.87
C LEU A 102 10.58 2.45 9.35
N LYS A 103 11.00 3.63 9.82
CA LYS A 103 12.34 3.83 10.40
C LYS A 103 12.56 2.91 11.60
N TRP A 104 11.58 2.83 12.49
CA TRP A 104 11.65 1.96 13.66
C TRP A 104 11.72 0.48 13.24
N ALA A 105 10.86 0.03 12.34
CA ALA A 105 10.85 -1.35 11.85
C ALA A 105 12.21 -1.74 11.27
N ARG A 106 12.80 -0.86 10.44
CA ARG A 106 14.13 -1.11 9.84
C ARG A 106 15.25 -1.18 10.87
N ARG A 107 15.28 -0.28 11.85
CA ARG A 107 16.27 -0.31 12.95
C ARG A 107 16.19 -1.61 13.77
N ASN A 108 15.01 -2.21 13.82
CA ASN A 108 14.76 -3.48 14.54
C ASN A 108 14.81 -4.72 13.62
N GLY A 109 15.41 -4.61 12.42
CA GLY A 109 15.69 -5.75 11.56
C GLY A 109 14.52 -6.23 10.67
N CYS A 110 13.42 -5.48 10.56
CA CYS A 110 12.35 -5.85 9.63
C CYS A 110 12.89 -5.87 8.19
N PRO A 111 12.73 -6.98 7.43
CA PRO A 111 13.17 -7.01 6.05
C PRO A 111 12.34 -6.07 5.18
N TRP A 112 12.94 -5.58 4.10
CA TRP A 112 12.24 -4.87 3.03
C TRP A 112 12.72 -5.33 1.66
N ASP A 113 11.94 -5.03 0.63
CA ASP A 113 12.26 -5.28 -0.76
C ASP A 113 11.76 -4.12 -1.66
N ARG A 114 11.81 -4.30 -2.98
CA ARG A 114 11.30 -3.32 -3.95
C ARG A 114 9.84 -2.91 -3.74
N ARG A 115 9.03 -3.75 -3.06
CA ARG A 115 7.63 -3.43 -2.77
C ARG A 115 7.51 -2.24 -1.84
N THR A 116 8.44 -2.05 -0.91
CA THR A 116 8.45 -0.89 -0.02
C THR A 116 8.49 0.43 -0.81
N CYS A 117 9.41 0.53 -1.79
CA CYS A 117 9.47 1.72 -2.65
C CYS A 117 8.22 1.84 -3.56
N SER A 118 7.73 0.71 -4.07
CA SER A 118 6.52 0.68 -4.91
C SER A 118 5.27 1.10 -4.14
N SER A 119 5.11 0.65 -2.90
CA SER A 119 4.01 1.04 -2.01
C SER A 119 4.07 2.52 -1.64
N ALA A 120 5.26 3.04 -1.30
CA ALA A 120 5.46 4.46 -1.07
C ALA A 120 5.08 5.31 -2.29
N ALA A 121 5.39 4.81 -3.49
CA ALA A 121 5.05 5.49 -4.73
C ALA A 121 3.54 5.44 -5.05
N SER A 122 2.88 4.32 -4.75
CA SER A 122 1.43 4.17 -4.88
C SER A 122 0.67 5.15 -3.98
N GLY A 123 1.15 5.32 -2.73
CA GLY A 123 0.58 6.25 -1.76
C GLY A 123 1.03 7.72 -1.93
N GLY A 124 1.96 8.01 -2.84
CA GLY A 124 2.46 9.37 -3.08
C GLY A 124 3.41 9.91 -2.01
N HIS A 125 4.00 9.05 -1.20
CA HIS A 125 4.80 9.41 -0.04
C HIS A 125 6.26 9.73 -0.39
N LEU A 126 6.50 10.89 -1.00
CA LEU A 126 7.80 11.30 -1.53
C LEU A 126 8.92 11.29 -0.47
N GLU A 127 8.68 11.88 0.70
CA GLU A 127 9.71 11.97 1.75
C GLU A 127 10.08 10.59 2.31
N LEU A 128 9.10 9.71 2.45
CA LEU A 128 9.33 8.32 2.83
C LEU A 128 10.16 7.60 1.76
N LEU A 129 9.82 7.77 0.49
CA LEU A 129 10.55 7.18 -0.63
C LEU A 129 12.00 7.68 -0.69
N LYS A 130 12.22 8.99 -0.50
CA LYS A 130 13.57 9.57 -0.43
C LYS A 130 14.39 8.90 0.68
N TRP A 131 13.83 8.82 1.88
CA TRP A 131 14.49 8.16 3.00
C TRP A 131 14.78 6.67 2.71
N ALA A 132 13.82 5.93 2.18
CA ALA A 132 13.99 4.51 1.85
C ALA A 132 15.15 4.31 0.87
N ARG A 133 15.22 5.13 -0.18
CA ARG A 133 16.31 5.09 -1.18
C ARG A 133 17.68 5.43 -0.59
N GLN A 134 17.77 6.45 0.23
CA GLN A 134 19.02 6.81 0.93
C GLN A 134 19.52 5.67 1.84
N ASN A 135 18.60 4.83 2.33
CA ASN A 135 18.92 3.68 3.17
C ASN A 135 18.99 2.33 2.40
N GLY A 136 19.12 2.38 1.06
CA GLY A 136 19.40 1.20 0.24
C GLY A 136 18.17 0.35 -0.13
N CYS A 137 16.95 0.85 0.03
CA CYS A 137 15.76 0.13 -0.43
C CYS A 137 15.79 -0.01 -1.96
N PRO A 138 15.69 -1.22 -2.52
CA PRO A 138 15.67 -1.39 -3.98
C PRO A 138 14.38 -0.86 -4.60
N TRP A 139 14.46 -0.47 -5.87
CA TRP A 139 13.30 -0.14 -6.69
C TRP A 139 13.41 -0.73 -8.09
N ASP A 140 12.31 -0.74 -8.84
CA ASP A 140 12.25 -1.15 -10.23
C ASP A 140 11.26 -0.26 -11.03
N ARG A 141 11.08 -0.55 -12.32
CA ARG A 141 10.15 0.18 -13.21
C ARG A 141 8.70 0.23 -12.72
N ARG A 142 8.29 -0.74 -11.87
CA ARG A 142 6.92 -0.79 -11.33
C ARG A 142 6.63 0.42 -10.45
N MET A 143 7.63 0.92 -9.74
CA MET A 143 7.51 2.11 -8.90
C MET A 143 7.05 3.32 -9.72
N CYS A 144 7.66 3.57 -10.91
CA CYS A 144 7.23 4.69 -11.77
C CYS A 144 5.80 4.51 -12.30
N SER A 145 5.38 3.27 -12.62
CA SER A 145 4.00 3.03 -13.07
C SER A 145 2.97 3.24 -11.96
N LEU A 146 3.27 2.86 -10.72
CA LEU A 146 2.39 3.09 -9.57
C LEU A 146 2.30 4.57 -9.19
N ALA A 147 3.44 5.29 -9.22
CA ALA A 147 3.42 6.74 -9.05
C ALA A 147 2.55 7.44 -10.11
N ALA A 148 2.63 6.96 -11.34
CA ALA A 148 1.85 7.50 -12.45
C ALA A 148 0.35 7.16 -12.35
N GLU A 149 0.01 5.97 -11.87
CA GLU A 149 -1.36 5.52 -11.60
C GLU A 149 -2.03 6.36 -10.51
N GLY A 150 -1.29 6.71 -9.46
CA GLY A 150 -1.75 7.59 -8.38
C GLY A 150 -1.67 9.09 -8.69
N GLY A 151 -1.17 9.50 -9.85
CA GLY A 151 -1.06 10.91 -10.23
C GLY A 151 0.05 11.69 -9.53
N HIS A 152 1.02 11.02 -8.94
CA HIS A 152 2.06 11.62 -8.09
C HIS A 152 3.21 12.20 -8.91
N LEU A 153 2.96 13.31 -9.60
CA LEU A 153 3.89 13.93 -10.58
C LEU A 153 5.25 14.28 -9.96
N GLU A 154 5.27 14.96 -8.81
CA GLU A 154 6.52 15.38 -8.18
C GLU A 154 7.38 14.18 -7.71
N LEU A 155 6.71 13.13 -7.22
CA LEU A 155 7.38 11.88 -6.89
C LEU A 155 7.98 11.23 -8.14
N LEU A 156 7.24 11.18 -9.24
CA LEU A 156 7.72 10.61 -10.50
C LEU A 156 8.88 11.41 -11.07
N LYS A 157 8.84 12.74 -11.03
CA LYS A 157 9.94 13.63 -11.43
C LYS A 157 11.20 13.32 -10.63
N TRP A 158 11.08 13.31 -9.31
CA TRP A 158 12.21 13.00 -8.42
C TRP A 158 12.78 11.60 -8.71
N ALA A 159 11.94 10.61 -8.86
CA ALA A 159 12.36 9.24 -9.15
C ALA A 159 13.18 9.15 -10.45
N ARG A 160 12.73 9.82 -11.50
CA ARG A 160 13.45 9.87 -12.78
C ARG A 160 14.80 10.58 -12.69
N GLN A 161 14.86 11.70 -11.98
CA GLN A 161 16.11 12.42 -11.73
C GLN A 161 17.13 11.55 -10.96
N ASN A 162 16.64 10.60 -10.15
CA ASN A 162 17.46 9.66 -9.38
C ASN A 162 17.62 8.28 -10.05
N GLY A 163 17.37 8.17 -11.37
CA GLY A 163 17.67 6.99 -12.16
C GLY A 163 16.68 5.85 -12.06
N CYS A 164 15.46 6.06 -11.54
CA CYS A 164 14.45 5.02 -11.57
C CYS A 164 14.06 4.66 -13.00
N PRO A 165 14.13 3.39 -13.41
CA PRO A 165 13.70 3.00 -14.76
C PRO A 165 12.19 3.14 -14.92
N TRP A 166 11.75 3.42 -16.14
CA TRP A 166 10.35 3.38 -16.52
C TRP A 166 10.15 2.64 -17.85
N ASP A 167 8.92 2.31 -18.17
CA ASP A 167 8.53 1.72 -19.46
C ASP A 167 7.14 2.23 -19.89
N ARG A 168 6.61 1.69 -20.98
CA ARG A 168 5.27 2.04 -21.51
C ARG A 168 4.13 1.94 -20.49
N ARG A 169 4.32 1.13 -19.42
CA ARG A 169 3.31 1.02 -18.36
C ARG A 169 3.13 2.33 -17.60
N THR A 170 4.18 3.13 -17.46
CA THR A 170 4.09 4.45 -16.82
C THR A 170 3.06 5.33 -17.53
N CYS A 171 3.11 5.41 -18.87
CA CYS A 171 2.12 6.16 -19.64
C CYS A 171 0.72 5.54 -19.58
N SER A 172 0.61 4.20 -19.69
CA SER A 172 -0.72 3.54 -19.62
C SER A 172 -1.34 3.62 -18.23
N SER A 173 -0.55 3.58 -17.15
CA SER A 173 -1.02 3.79 -15.78
C SER A 173 -1.48 5.23 -15.55
N ALA A 174 -0.72 6.24 -15.98
CA ALA A 174 -1.14 7.64 -15.93
C ALA A 174 -2.46 7.87 -16.68
N ALA A 175 -2.59 7.25 -17.84
CA ALA A 175 -3.80 7.36 -18.67
C ALA A 175 -5.01 6.66 -18.03
N GLY A 176 -4.82 5.48 -17.45
CA GLY A 176 -5.85 4.72 -16.74
C GLY A 176 -6.32 5.40 -15.46
N GLY A 177 -5.43 6.11 -14.76
CA GLY A 177 -5.77 6.94 -13.60
C GLY A 177 -6.31 8.33 -13.93
N GLY A 178 -6.36 8.72 -15.22
CA GLY A 178 -6.86 10.02 -15.65
C GLY A 178 -5.91 11.20 -15.42
N HIS A 179 -4.63 10.92 -15.18
CA HIS A 179 -3.65 11.93 -14.78
C HIS A 179 -2.95 12.59 -15.97
N SER A 180 -3.65 13.53 -16.62
CA SER A 180 -3.17 14.22 -17.82
C SER A 180 -1.79 14.87 -17.65
N ALA A 181 -1.56 15.58 -16.54
CA ALA A 181 -0.27 16.23 -16.27
C ALA A 181 0.88 15.24 -16.16
N VAL A 182 0.66 14.08 -15.54
CA VAL A 182 1.65 13.00 -15.44
C VAL A 182 1.96 12.42 -16.80
N LEU A 183 0.91 12.14 -17.61
CA LEU A 183 1.07 11.59 -18.95
C LEU A 183 1.83 12.55 -19.87
N GLN A 184 1.45 13.83 -19.87
CA GLN A 184 2.09 14.88 -20.65
C GLN A 184 3.58 14.98 -20.29
N TRP A 185 3.88 15.17 -19.02
CA TRP A 185 5.26 15.26 -18.54
C TRP A 185 6.07 14.00 -18.90
N ALA A 186 5.51 12.81 -18.72
CA ALA A 186 6.19 11.56 -19.06
C ALA A 186 6.55 11.50 -20.54
N ARG A 187 5.64 11.91 -21.43
CA ARG A 187 5.88 11.95 -22.88
C ARG A 187 6.95 12.98 -23.27
N GLU A 188 6.87 14.18 -22.73
CA GLU A 188 7.88 15.23 -22.95
C GLU A 188 9.29 14.79 -22.52
N ASN A 189 9.37 13.90 -21.53
CA ASN A 189 10.63 13.37 -21.03
C ASN A 189 10.99 11.98 -21.59
N GLY A 190 10.38 11.58 -22.72
CA GLY A 190 10.79 10.39 -23.48
C GLY A 190 10.27 9.06 -22.95
N CYS A 191 9.23 9.05 -22.10
CA CYS A 191 8.58 7.80 -21.71
C CYS A 191 7.92 7.14 -22.92
N PRO A 192 8.21 5.86 -23.23
CA PRO A 192 7.51 5.19 -24.33
C PRO A 192 6.05 4.98 -24.01
N TRP A 193 5.23 4.96 -25.05
CA TRP A 193 3.82 4.57 -24.97
C TRP A 193 3.42 3.65 -26.14
N ASP A 194 2.27 3.02 -26.02
CA ASP A 194 1.68 2.20 -27.07
C ASP A 194 0.13 2.31 -27.02
N ARG A 195 -0.57 1.53 -27.84
CA ARG A 195 -2.04 1.48 -27.86
C ARG A 195 -2.70 1.27 -26.48
N ARG A 196 -1.97 0.65 -25.53
CA ARG A 196 -2.48 0.45 -24.15
C ARG A 196 -2.72 1.77 -23.44
N THR A 197 -2.01 2.84 -23.80
CA THR A 197 -2.25 4.16 -23.21
C THR A 197 -3.64 4.64 -23.55
N CYS A 198 -4.06 4.55 -24.81
CA CYS A 198 -5.41 4.91 -25.23
C CYS A 198 -6.47 3.95 -24.64
N SER A 199 -6.24 2.63 -24.68
CA SER A 199 -7.20 1.67 -24.10
C SER A 199 -7.35 1.81 -22.58
N SER A 200 -6.29 2.14 -21.86
CA SER A 200 -6.36 2.42 -20.41
C SER A 200 -7.17 3.69 -20.13
N ALA A 201 -6.96 4.78 -20.89
CA ALA A 201 -7.76 5.99 -20.77
C ALA A 201 -9.23 5.75 -21.04
N ALA A 202 -9.55 4.95 -22.08
CA ALA A 202 -10.92 4.59 -22.43
C ALA A 202 -11.57 3.74 -21.34
N THR A 203 -10.88 2.70 -20.84
CA THR A 203 -11.35 1.83 -19.76
C THR A 203 -11.59 2.62 -18.47
N GLY A 204 -10.73 3.58 -18.16
CA GLY A 204 -10.88 4.47 -16.99
C GLY A 204 -11.95 5.57 -17.19
N GLY A 205 -12.52 5.70 -18.39
CA GLY A 205 -13.51 6.75 -18.70
C GLY A 205 -12.90 8.16 -18.84
N HIS A 206 -11.59 8.27 -19.07
CA HIS A 206 -10.86 9.54 -19.07
C HIS A 206 -10.79 10.16 -20.48
N LEU A 207 -11.91 10.68 -20.96
CA LEU A 207 -12.06 11.19 -22.33
C LEU A 207 -11.05 12.30 -22.69
N ALA A 208 -10.75 13.21 -21.77
CA ALA A 208 -9.79 14.29 -22.02
C ALA A 208 -8.37 13.73 -22.25
N VAL A 209 -7.97 12.73 -21.47
CA VAL A 209 -6.68 12.04 -21.61
C VAL A 209 -6.62 11.28 -22.93
N LEU A 210 -7.70 10.58 -23.28
CA LEU A 210 -7.80 9.84 -24.54
C LEU A 210 -7.68 10.76 -25.75
N ARG A 211 -8.39 11.90 -25.75
CA ARG A 211 -8.32 12.91 -26.82
C ARG A 211 -6.89 13.43 -26.96
N TRP A 212 -6.31 13.87 -25.87
CA TRP A 212 -4.95 14.39 -25.87
C TRP A 212 -3.95 13.36 -26.39
N ALA A 213 -4.02 12.09 -25.93
CA ALA A 213 -3.13 11.03 -26.37
C ALA A 213 -3.23 10.81 -27.89
N ARG A 214 -4.45 10.81 -28.44
CA ARG A 214 -4.68 10.67 -29.89
C ARG A 214 -4.12 11.85 -30.69
N GLU A 215 -4.38 13.07 -30.26
CA GLU A 215 -3.88 14.29 -30.89
C GLU A 215 -2.35 14.34 -30.92
N ASN A 216 -1.70 13.68 -29.94
CA ASN A 216 -0.25 13.57 -29.83
C ASN A 216 0.35 12.27 -30.41
N GLY A 217 -0.43 11.55 -31.25
CA GLY A 217 0.07 10.42 -32.04
C GLY A 217 0.16 9.09 -31.28
N CYS A 218 -0.59 8.91 -30.19
CA CYS A 218 -0.69 7.59 -29.56
C CYS A 218 -1.48 6.62 -30.47
N ALA A 219 -0.91 5.46 -30.75
CA ALA A 219 -1.59 4.40 -31.49
C ALA A 219 -2.85 3.94 -30.75
N TRP A 220 -3.89 3.62 -31.49
CA TRP A 220 -5.14 3.06 -30.97
C TRP A 220 -5.71 2.06 -31.99
N ASP A 221 -6.63 1.21 -31.56
CA ASP A 221 -7.32 0.23 -32.41
C ASP A 221 -8.83 0.19 -32.10
N GLU A 222 -9.56 -0.65 -32.82
CA GLU A 222 -11.02 -0.80 -32.67
C GLU A 222 -11.49 -1.27 -31.30
N ARG A 223 -10.56 -1.70 -30.42
CA ARG A 223 -10.82 -2.12 -29.06
C ARG A 223 -10.60 -0.99 -28.03
N THR A 224 -10.25 0.19 -28.51
CA THR A 224 -10.06 1.40 -27.73
C THR A 224 -11.34 2.23 -27.72
#